data_f9d8b44517192c1e000022b6af21dd26
#
_entry.id   f9d8b44517192c1e000022b6af21dd26
#
_cell.length_a   1.000
_cell.length_b   1.000
_cell.length_c   1.000
_cell.angle_alpha   90.00
_cell.angle_beta   90.00
_cell.angle_gamma   90.00
#
_symmetry.space_group_name_H-M   'P 1'
#
loop_
_entity.id
_entity.type
_entity.pdbx_description
1 polymer ?
#
loop_
_entity_poly.entity_id
_entity_poly.type
_entity_poly.pdbx_seq_one_letter_code
_entity_poly.pdbx_strand_id
1 'polypeptide(L)'
;SMQVRDVIDLKRGGYNAVRAAHYPNDPAFLEACDRYGLLVVECIPGWQFYNPDSFCIERLYEIGRQMIRRDRNHPSVVLWETALNESRYPVSLAKEIFELSHAEYPGDQMYTAGDYFGHAEMEPDYDVFYKQVSKFPKDGDVMSNYPEDFIVVKPLFTREWGDGVGEKPRVSLKESEEEQMRQCRSRIEQLNGKGYFDWCMLDANPHMGGHFVWSYNDYARGSQDETMYSGVVDINRYPKFSYFMLQSMRDKAVSQPGLYEGPMVFIASYNASGDFASSTTDITVFSNCDEVRLYRNEKLIGTQTREERTPLFRSIVEKGGSPMFVFNAGEYETGTLKAEALVDGKIVATHSVSTPGKADRLVVDIKTDGIVPVADGSDMIPVYFK
;
A
#
# COMPACT_ATOMS: atom_id res chain seq x y z
N SER A 1 -19.41 0.53 -8.72
CA SER A 1 -19.38 0.98 -7.31
C SER A 1 -17.99 1.53 -6.93
N MET A 2 -17.88 2.24 -5.83
CA MET A 2 -16.57 2.68 -5.29
C MET A 2 -15.65 1.51 -5.01
N GLN A 3 -16.17 0.42 -4.51
CA GLN A 3 -15.40 -0.81 -4.25
C GLN A 3 -14.63 -1.29 -5.47
N VAL A 4 -15.28 -1.34 -6.62
CA VAL A 4 -14.64 -1.77 -7.88
C VAL A 4 -13.56 -0.78 -8.31
N ARG A 5 -13.79 0.53 -8.14
CA ARG A 5 -12.79 1.57 -8.45
C ARG A 5 -11.57 1.48 -7.54
N ASP A 6 -11.78 1.22 -6.24
CA ASP A 6 -10.68 1.02 -5.29
C ASP A 6 -9.78 -0.18 -5.71
N VAL A 7 -10.39 -1.29 -6.16
CA VAL A 7 -9.63 -2.45 -6.67
C VAL A 7 -8.85 -2.10 -7.95
N ILE A 8 -9.47 -1.37 -8.88
CA ILE A 8 -8.80 -0.91 -10.10
C ILE A 8 -7.62 -0.01 -9.76
N ASP A 9 -7.79 0.93 -8.84
CA ASP A 9 -6.73 1.85 -8.43
C ASP A 9 -5.60 1.13 -7.69
N LEU A 10 -5.91 0.16 -6.83
CA LEU A 10 -4.91 -0.71 -6.21
C LEU A 10 -4.09 -1.46 -7.27
N LYS A 11 -4.73 -2.05 -8.25
CA LYS A 11 -4.02 -2.73 -9.35
C LYS A 11 -3.15 -1.76 -10.16
N ARG A 12 -3.64 -0.56 -10.47
CA ARG A 12 -2.86 0.50 -11.14
C ARG A 12 -1.67 0.94 -10.31
N GLY A 13 -1.84 1.02 -8.99
CA GLY A 13 -0.78 1.32 -8.03
C GLY A 13 0.31 0.24 -7.93
N GLY A 14 0.11 -0.92 -8.57
CA GLY A 14 1.08 -2.03 -8.59
C GLY A 14 0.89 -3.03 -7.45
N TYR A 15 -0.19 -2.94 -6.70
CA TYR A 15 -0.49 -3.89 -5.64
C TYR A 15 -1.02 -5.21 -6.22
N ASN A 16 -0.61 -6.32 -5.60
CA ASN A 16 -1.06 -7.67 -5.96
C ASN A 16 -1.88 -8.34 -4.85
N ALA A 17 -1.86 -7.77 -3.66
CA ALA A 17 -2.64 -8.22 -2.52
C ALA A 17 -3.16 -7.05 -1.69
N VAL A 18 -4.25 -7.31 -0.97
CA VAL A 18 -4.83 -6.38 0.00
C VAL A 18 -5.22 -7.15 1.27
N ARG A 19 -5.04 -6.52 2.41
CA ARG A 19 -5.59 -6.97 3.67
C ARG A 19 -6.82 -6.14 3.99
N ALA A 20 -7.95 -6.80 4.18
CA ALA A 20 -9.23 -6.18 4.51
C ALA A 20 -9.29 -5.78 6.00
N ALA A 21 -8.43 -4.88 6.41
CA ALA A 21 -8.29 -4.48 7.81
C ALA A 21 -9.32 -3.42 8.19
N HIS A 22 -10.08 -3.57 9.27
CA HIS A 22 -10.13 -4.72 10.19
C HIS A 22 -11.56 -5.23 10.25
N TYR A 23 -12.13 -5.58 9.12
CA TYR A 23 -13.51 -6.07 8.95
C TYR A 23 -13.69 -6.63 7.53
N PRO A 24 -14.64 -7.54 7.34
CA PRO A 24 -14.96 -8.06 6.02
C PRO A 24 -15.45 -6.95 5.11
N ASN A 25 -14.93 -6.92 3.89
CA ASN A 25 -15.35 -5.95 2.88
C ASN A 25 -16.73 -6.32 2.29
N ASP A 26 -17.30 -5.37 1.55
CA ASP A 26 -18.51 -5.58 0.75
C ASP A 26 -18.26 -6.68 -0.29
N PRO A 27 -19.21 -7.59 -0.57
CA PRO A 27 -19.05 -8.61 -1.60
C PRO A 27 -18.64 -8.06 -2.97
N ALA A 28 -19.08 -6.87 -3.36
CA ALA A 28 -18.67 -6.23 -4.61
C ALA A 28 -17.17 -5.92 -4.66
N PHE A 29 -16.50 -5.74 -3.52
CA PHE A 29 -15.06 -5.62 -3.44
C PHE A 29 -14.37 -6.95 -3.76
N LEU A 30 -14.84 -8.04 -3.16
CA LEU A 30 -14.29 -9.38 -3.40
C LEU A 30 -14.53 -9.84 -4.84
N GLU A 31 -15.73 -9.61 -5.40
CA GLU A 31 -16.03 -9.86 -6.82
C GLU A 31 -15.07 -9.07 -7.74
N ALA A 32 -14.75 -7.84 -7.40
CA ALA A 32 -13.77 -7.05 -8.14
C ALA A 32 -12.36 -7.62 -7.98
N CYS A 33 -11.98 -8.06 -6.78
CA CYS A 33 -10.69 -8.73 -6.53
C CYS A 33 -10.55 -10.01 -7.37
N ASP A 34 -11.59 -10.83 -7.42
CA ASP A 34 -11.64 -12.03 -8.27
C ASP A 34 -11.44 -11.68 -9.75
N ARG A 35 -12.14 -10.64 -10.20
CA ARG A 35 -12.13 -10.21 -11.61
C ARG A 35 -10.79 -9.63 -12.05
N TYR A 36 -10.16 -8.82 -11.19
CA TYR A 36 -8.93 -8.08 -11.53
C TYR A 36 -7.65 -8.73 -11.03
N GLY A 37 -7.76 -9.83 -10.30
CA GLY A 37 -6.62 -10.59 -9.79
C GLY A 37 -5.89 -9.88 -8.65
N LEU A 38 -6.63 -9.40 -7.65
CA LEU A 38 -6.08 -8.86 -6.41
C LEU A 38 -6.31 -9.89 -5.29
N LEU A 39 -5.24 -10.41 -4.70
CA LEU A 39 -5.34 -11.37 -3.60
C LEU A 39 -5.82 -10.69 -2.32
N VAL A 40 -6.58 -11.40 -1.49
CA VAL A 40 -7.20 -10.86 -0.28
C VAL A 40 -6.82 -11.66 0.95
N VAL A 41 -6.41 -10.95 1.99
CA VAL A 41 -6.43 -11.42 3.37
C VAL A 41 -7.73 -10.92 4.00
N GLU A 42 -8.66 -11.83 4.25
CA GLU A 42 -9.96 -11.48 4.82
C GLU A 42 -9.89 -11.47 6.34
N CYS A 43 -10.42 -10.42 6.98
CA CYS A 43 -10.27 -10.19 8.42
C CYS A 43 -11.63 -10.16 9.12
N ILE A 44 -11.73 -10.78 10.30
CA ILE A 44 -12.90 -10.58 11.16
C ILE A 44 -12.93 -9.13 11.69
N PRO A 45 -14.11 -8.59 12.02
CA PRO A 45 -14.21 -7.25 12.57
C PRO A 45 -13.68 -7.21 14.01
N GLY A 46 -12.79 -6.26 14.29
CA GLY A 46 -12.30 -5.97 15.63
C GLY A 46 -10.86 -5.48 15.68
N TRP A 47 -10.62 -4.47 16.51
CA TRP A 47 -9.33 -3.83 16.64
C TRP A 47 -9.13 -3.27 18.06
N GLN A 48 -8.00 -3.62 18.67
CA GLN A 48 -7.55 -3.13 19.98
C GLN A 48 -8.53 -3.32 21.16
N PHE A 49 -9.56 -4.11 20.98
CA PHE A 49 -10.57 -4.35 22.03
C PHE A 49 -10.97 -5.82 22.09
N TYR A 50 -11.00 -6.34 23.31
CA TYR A 50 -11.51 -7.67 23.64
C TYR A 50 -12.47 -7.57 24.80
N ASN A 51 -13.65 -8.13 24.66
CA ASN A 51 -14.64 -8.25 25.71
C ASN A 51 -14.78 -9.73 26.13
N PRO A 52 -14.47 -10.07 27.40
CA PRO A 52 -14.57 -11.44 27.92
C PRO A 52 -15.99 -11.90 28.19
N ASP A 53 -17.01 -11.08 27.97
CA ASP A 53 -18.40 -11.49 28.13
C ASP A 53 -18.74 -12.62 27.15
N SER A 54 -19.40 -13.68 27.66
CA SER A 54 -19.71 -14.87 26.86
C SER A 54 -20.57 -14.55 25.63
N PHE A 55 -21.48 -13.60 25.74
CA PHE A 55 -22.29 -13.18 24.60
C PHE A 55 -21.40 -12.53 23.51
N CYS A 56 -20.41 -11.72 23.89
CA CYS A 56 -19.48 -11.12 22.94
C CYS A 56 -18.60 -12.19 22.25
N ILE A 57 -18.15 -13.18 23.00
CA ILE A 57 -17.36 -14.31 22.49
C ILE A 57 -18.18 -15.15 21.51
N GLU A 58 -19.40 -15.50 21.86
CA GLU A 58 -20.32 -16.25 20.98
C GLU A 58 -20.61 -15.49 19.68
N ARG A 59 -20.79 -14.16 19.79
CA ARG A 59 -20.96 -13.29 18.61
C ARG A 59 -19.72 -13.24 17.74
N LEU A 60 -18.54 -13.20 18.33
CA LEU A 60 -17.28 -13.22 17.58
C LEU A 60 -17.14 -14.53 16.76
N TYR A 61 -17.45 -15.67 17.39
CA TYR A 61 -17.44 -16.95 16.71
C TYR A 61 -18.47 -17.01 15.57
N GLU A 62 -19.67 -16.51 15.81
CA GLU A 62 -20.70 -16.48 14.78
C GLU A 62 -20.34 -15.55 13.60
N ILE A 63 -19.75 -14.40 13.87
CA ILE A 63 -19.25 -13.49 12.84
C ILE A 63 -18.16 -14.18 12.00
N GLY A 64 -17.21 -14.87 12.64
CA GLY A 64 -16.19 -15.64 11.93
C GLY A 64 -16.78 -16.70 11.00
N ARG A 65 -17.77 -17.47 11.48
CA ARG A 65 -18.49 -18.46 10.65
C ARG A 65 -19.21 -17.81 9.47
N GLN A 66 -19.92 -16.73 9.71
CA GLN A 66 -20.68 -16.01 8.66
C GLN A 66 -19.75 -15.43 7.61
N MET A 67 -18.64 -14.83 8.01
CA MET A 67 -17.63 -14.33 7.10
C MET A 67 -17.11 -15.45 6.19
N ILE A 68 -16.65 -16.56 6.76
CA ILE A 68 -16.13 -17.69 6.01
C ILE A 68 -17.20 -18.26 5.06
N ARG A 69 -18.42 -18.47 5.54
CA ARG A 69 -19.53 -18.99 4.73
C ARG A 69 -19.92 -18.08 3.57
N ARG A 70 -19.88 -16.76 3.80
CA ARG A 70 -20.17 -15.77 2.77
C ARG A 70 -19.09 -15.76 1.69
N ASP A 71 -17.81 -15.79 2.08
CA ASP A 71 -16.70 -15.40 1.22
C ASP A 71 -15.83 -16.57 0.72
N ARG A 72 -16.00 -17.78 1.22
CA ARG A 72 -15.17 -18.96 0.88
C ARG A 72 -15.18 -19.38 -0.59
N ASN A 73 -16.11 -18.86 -1.39
CA ASN A 73 -16.18 -19.14 -2.82
C ASN A 73 -15.47 -18.07 -3.68
N HIS A 74 -14.86 -17.05 -3.05
CA HIS A 74 -14.04 -16.06 -3.74
C HIS A 74 -12.61 -16.58 -3.91
N PRO A 75 -12.14 -16.85 -5.14
CA PRO A 75 -10.79 -17.37 -5.36
C PRO A 75 -9.71 -16.33 -5.03
N SER A 76 -10.04 -15.05 -4.90
CA SER A 76 -9.13 -14.02 -4.46
C SER A 76 -8.77 -14.12 -2.97
N VAL A 77 -9.63 -14.72 -2.13
CA VAL A 77 -9.37 -14.87 -0.70
C VAL A 77 -8.40 -16.02 -0.46
N VAL A 78 -7.16 -15.69 -0.15
CA VAL A 78 -6.06 -16.67 0.00
C VAL A 78 -5.62 -16.87 1.43
N LEU A 79 -6.00 -15.97 2.34
CA LEU A 79 -5.65 -16.04 3.75
C LEU A 79 -6.78 -15.47 4.60
N TRP A 80 -7.09 -16.15 5.71
CA TRP A 80 -8.12 -15.77 6.65
C TRP A 80 -7.50 -15.33 7.97
N GLU A 81 -7.71 -14.07 8.35
CA GLU A 81 -7.34 -13.54 9.65
C GLU A 81 -8.55 -13.60 10.57
N THR A 82 -8.64 -14.68 11.35
CA THR A 82 -9.83 -15.00 12.14
C THR A 82 -9.71 -14.62 13.61
N ALA A 83 -8.66 -13.91 14.00
CA ALA A 83 -8.49 -13.36 15.33
C ALA A 83 -8.47 -11.83 15.34
N LEU A 84 -8.73 -11.24 16.50
CA LEU A 84 -8.85 -9.79 16.67
C LEU A 84 -7.49 -9.09 16.51
N ASN A 85 -7.41 -8.12 15.61
CA ASN A 85 -6.19 -7.35 15.41
C ASN A 85 -5.80 -6.55 16.67
N GLU A 86 -4.52 -6.60 17.04
CA GLU A 86 -3.92 -5.82 18.15
C GLU A 86 -4.72 -5.89 19.46
N SER A 87 -5.33 -7.02 19.74
CA SER A 87 -6.20 -7.19 20.91
C SER A 87 -5.58 -8.19 21.91
N ARG A 88 -5.79 -7.94 23.19
CA ARG A 88 -5.31 -8.80 24.28
C ARG A 88 -6.39 -9.80 24.67
N TYR A 89 -6.57 -10.85 23.91
CA TYR A 89 -7.47 -11.94 24.19
C TYR A 89 -6.70 -13.18 24.72
N PRO A 90 -7.35 -14.10 25.43
CA PRO A 90 -6.66 -15.28 25.94
C PRO A 90 -6.30 -16.28 24.82
N VAL A 91 -5.24 -17.04 25.03
CA VAL A 91 -4.77 -18.08 24.10
C VAL A 91 -5.86 -19.10 23.74
N SER A 92 -6.72 -19.43 24.72
CA SER A 92 -7.86 -20.32 24.49
C SER A 92 -8.82 -19.82 23.42
N LEU A 93 -9.09 -18.49 23.38
CA LEU A 93 -9.93 -17.89 22.35
C LEU A 93 -9.30 -18.03 20.97
N ALA A 94 -7.99 -17.75 20.86
CA ALA A 94 -7.28 -17.89 19.60
C ALA A 94 -7.35 -19.32 19.05
N LYS A 95 -7.15 -20.30 19.94
CA LYS A 95 -7.23 -21.71 19.59
C LYS A 95 -8.62 -22.13 19.15
N GLU A 96 -9.64 -21.75 19.90
CA GLU A 96 -11.03 -22.07 19.57
C GLU A 96 -11.47 -21.45 18.23
N ILE A 97 -11.08 -20.19 17.97
CA ILE A 97 -11.37 -19.53 16.69
C ILE A 97 -10.64 -20.20 15.52
N PHE A 98 -9.40 -20.62 15.71
CA PHE A 98 -8.63 -21.32 14.69
C PHE A 98 -9.26 -22.67 14.34
N GLU A 99 -9.60 -23.50 15.36
CA GLU A 99 -10.28 -24.77 15.19
C GLU A 99 -11.64 -24.61 14.50
N LEU A 100 -12.41 -23.61 14.92
CA LEU A 100 -13.70 -23.27 14.33
C LEU A 100 -13.56 -22.88 12.85
N SER A 101 -12.56 -22.10 12.51
CA SER A 101 -12.34 -21.63 11.14
C SER A 101 -12.01 -22.80 10.19
N HIS A 102 -11.14 -23.70 10.62
CA HIS A 102 -10.84 -24.92 9.90
C HIS A 102 -12.06 -25.85 9.76
N ALA A 103 -12.92 -25.91 10.77
CA ALA A 103 -14.16 -26.69 10.70
C ALA A 103 -15.19 -26.11 9.71
N GLU A 104 -15.26 -24.78 9.58
CA GLU A 104 -16.16 -24.10 8.64
C GLU A 104 -15.71 -24.21 7.18
N TYR A 105 -14.40 -24.24 6.94
CA TYR A 105 -13.83 -24.39 5.62
C TYR A 105 -12.61 -25.32 5.68
N PRO A 106 -12.86 -26.64 5.73
CA PRO A 106 -11.79 -27.63 5.79
C PRO A 106 -11.06 -27.76 4.44
N GLY A 107 -9.75 -28.02 4.49
CA GLY A 107 -8.89 -28.18 3.33
C GLY A 107 -7.57 -27.48 3.52
N ASP A 108 -6.97 -27.06 2.42
CA ASP A 108 -5.63 -26.42 2.39
C ASP A 108 -5.70 -24.88 2.55
N GLN A 109 -6.79 -24.36 3.08
CA GLN A 109 -6.93 -22.94 3.36
C GLN A 109 -5.99 -22.52 4.48
N MET A 110 -5.47 -21.31 4.38
CA MET A 110 -4.54 -20.75 5.34
C MET A 110 -5.24 -19.80 6.29
N TYR A 111 -4.97 -19.98 7.59
CA TYR A 111 -5.50 -19.15 8.66
C TYR A 111 -4.38 -18.53 9.47
N THR A 112 -4.59 -17.30 9.92
CA THR A 112 -3.65 -16.55 10.73
C THR A 112 -4.37 -15.72 11.80
N ALA A 113 -3.62 -15.18 12.73
CA ALA A 113 -4.09 -14.18 13.68
C ALA A 113 -3.45 -12.83 13.40
N GLY A 114 -4.25 -11.76 13.48
CA GLY A 114 -3.77 -10.37 13.39
C GLY A 114 -3.13 -9.87 14.67
N ASP A 115 -2.50 -10.72 15.44
CA ASP A 115 -2.04 -10.41 16.78
C ASP A 115 -0.69 -9.70 16.79
N TYR A 116 -0.68 -8.49 17.36
CA TYR A 116 0.53 -7.71 17.63
C TYR A 116 1.12 -7.96 19.02
N PHE A 117 0.27 -8.28 20.00
CA PHE A 117 0.67 -8.38 21.41
C PHE A 117 1.21 -9.75 21.81
N GLY A 118 1.34 -10.65 20.85
CA GLY A 118 2.16 -11.83 20.99
C GLY A 118 1.53 -12.93 21.83
N HIS A 119 0.64 -13.69 21.23
CA HIS A 119 0.40 -15.05 21.69
C HIS A 119 1.40 -15.98 20.98
N ALA A 120 2.69 -15.78 21.30
CA ALA A 120 3.78 -16.61 20.76
C ALA A 120 3.53 -18.11 20.96
N GLU A 121 2.76 -18.46 21.98
CA GLU A 121 2.35 -19.81 22.28
C GLU A 121 1.40 -20.39 21.21
N MET A 122 0.63 -19.53 20.51
CA MET A 122 -0.31 -19.93 19.45
C MET A 122 0.29 -19.86 18.06
N GLU A 123 1.38 -19.15 17.90
CA GLU A 123 2.02 -19.01 16.59
C GLU A 123 2.36 -20.37 15.96
N PRO A 124 2.79 -21.41 16.70
CA PRO A 124 2.99 -22.75 16.14
C PRO A 124 1.75 -23.40 15.53
N ASP A 125 0.57 -23.04 16.01
CA ASP A 125 -0.68 -23.66 15.55
C ASP A 125 -1.25 -22.97 14.29
N TYR A 126 -0.90 -21.68 14.04
CA TYR A 126 -1.33 -21.00 12.82
C TYR A 126 -0.62 -21.51 11.56
N ASP A 127 -1.32 -21.47 10.43
CA ASP A 127 -0.77 -21.89 9.14
C ASP A 127 0.25 -20.89 8.60
N VAL A 128 0.01 -19.60 8.88
CA VAL A 128 0.84 -18.48 8.43
C VAL A 128 1.14 -17.55 9.57
N PHE A 129 2.40 -17.13 9.67
CA PHE A 129 2.77 -16.07 10.57
C PHE A 129 2.40 -14.73 9.99
N TYR A 130 1.79 -13.89 10.83
CA TYR A 130 1.38 -12.58 10.47
C TYR A 130 1.80 -11.60 11.55
N LYS A 131 3.02 -11.06 11.42
CA LYS A 131 3.62 -10.23 12.45
C LYS A 131 4.35 -9.03 11.88
N GLN A 132 4.40 -7.96 12.65
CA GLN A 132 5.29 -6.86 12.38
C GLN A 132 6.72 -7.32 12.66
N VAL A 133 7.53 -7.45 11.62
CA VAL A 133 8.92 -7.87 11.75
C VAL A 133 9.77 -6.62 11.98
N SER A 134 10.26 -6.47 13.18
CA SER A 134 10.99 -5.26 13.59
C SER A 134 12.49 -5.30 13.35
N LYS A 135 13.10 -6.45 13.33
CA LYS A 135 14.51 -6.66 12.98
C LYS A 135 14.75 -8.12 12.64
N PHE A 136 15.30 -8.39 11.47
CA PHE A 136 15.96 -9.65 11.25
C PHE A 136 17.37 -9.58 11.83
N PRO A 137 17.87 -10.68 12.39
CA PRO A 137 19.25 -10.76 12.84
C PRO A 137 20.22 -10.60 11.65
N LYS A 138 21.35 -10.00 11.89
CA LYS A 138 22.47 -10.03 10.93
C LYS A 138 23.05 -11.45 10.93
N ASP A 139 23.27 -11.98 9.73
CA ASP A 139 24.04 -13.22 9.46
C ASP A 139 24.08 -14.23 10.62
N GLY A 140 23.06 -15.08 10.72
CA GLY A 140 23.05 -16.21 11.65
C GLY A 140 22.52 -15.96 13.05
N ASP A 141 22.14 -14.73 13.38
CA ASP A 141 21.45 -14.46 14.64
C ASP A 141 19.97 -14.81 14.53
N VAL A 142 19.43 -15.43 15.54
CA VAL A 142 18.01 -15.74 15.69
C VAL A 142 17.22 -14.46 15.89
N MET A 143 16.05 -14.36 15.30
CA MET A 143 15.13 -13.26 15.63
C MET A 143 14.93 -13.24 17.14
N SER A 144 15.31 -12.13 17.78
CA SER A 144 15.47 -12.01 19.24
C SER A 144 14.24 -12.31 20.10
N ASN A 145 13.10 -12.60 19.47
CA ASN A 145 11.83 -12.90 20.12
C ASN A 145 11.18 -14.21 19.62
N TYR A 146 11.91 -15.05 18.87
CA TYR A 146 11.41 -16.32 18.34
C TYR A 146 12.35 -17.47 18.62
N PRO A 147 11.87 -18.70 18.86
CA PRO A 147 12.70 -19.91 18.88
C PRO A 147 13.38 -20.11 17.53
N GLU A 148 14.62 -20.63 17.55
CA GLU A 148 15.45 -20.84 16.34
C GLU A 148 14.75 -21.63 15.23
N ASP A 149 13.88 -22.55 15.59
CA ASP A 149 13.19 -23.48 14.69
C ASP A 149 11.97 -22.85 14.01
N PHE A 150 11.57 -21.68 14.46
CA PHE A 150 10.24 -21.12 14.20
C PHE A 150 10.13 -20.42 12.83
N ILE A 151 11.19 -19.79 12.36
CA ILE A 151 11.20 -19.01 11.11
C ILE A 151 11.39 -19.91 9.88
N VAL A 152 11.92 -21.09 10.07
CA VAL A 152 12.37 -21.99 8.99
C VAL A 152 11.22 -22.83 8.40
N VAL A 153 10.03 -22.85 9.02
CA VAL A 153 9.03 -23.89 8.75
C VAL A 153 7.72 -23.34 8.19
N LYS A 154 7.39 -22.05 8.33
CA LYS A 154 6.07 -21.52 7.95
C LYS A 154 6.16 -20.24 7.12
N PRO A 155 5.20 -20.01 6.22
CA PRO A 155 5.06 -18.75 5.50
C PRO A 155 4.90 -17.57 6.48
N LEU A 156 5.52 -16.45 6.16
CA LEU A 156 5.45 -15.22 6.92
C LEU A 156 4.91 -14.09 6.06
N PHE A 157 3.96 -13.32 6.58
CA PHE A 157 3.56 -12.04 6.04
C PHE A 157 3.85 -10.92 7.04
N THR A 158 4.45 -9.83 6.56
CA THR A 158 4.55 -8.61 7.37
C THR A 158 3.22 -7.89 7.34
N ARG A 159 2.67 -7.64 8.51
CA ARG A 159 1.32 -7.15 8.72
C ARG A 159 1.08 -5.75 8.16
N GLU A 160 1.78 -4.79 8.71
CA GLU A 160 1.60 -3.38 8.41
C GLU A 160 2.93 -2.66 8.48
N TRP A 161 3.19 -1.78 7.51
CA TRP A 161 4.31 -0.87 7.54
C TRP A 161 3.92 0.46 6.88
N GLY A 162 4.68 1.52 7.13
CA GLY A 162 4.37 2.84 6.58
C GLY A 162 3.43 3.66 7.44
N ASP A 163 3.00 3.14 8.59
CA ASP A 163 2.25 3.88 9.60
C ASP A 163 3.09 5.02 10.20
N GLY A 164 2.43 6.01 10.78
CA GLY A 164 3.10 7.16 11.40
C GLY A 164 3.63 8.22 10.42
N VAL A 165 3.53 8.00 9.11
CA VAL A 165 4.01 9.00 8.12
C VAL A 165 3.09 10.20 7.97
N GLY A 166 1.86 10.12 8.46
CA GLY A 166 0.83 11.15 8.31
C GLY A 166 0.07 11.53 9.58
N GLU A 167 0.66 11.38 10.76
CA GLU A 167 -0.04 11.57 12.04
C GLU A 167 -0.22 13.03 12.50
N LYS A 168 0.23 14.00 11.74
CA LYS A 168 0.10 15.42 12.14
C LYS A 168 -1.22 16.01 11.67
N PRO A 169 -1.93 16.75 12.54
CA PRO A 169 -3.13 17.51 12.16
C PRO A 169 -2.82 18.44 10.99
N ARG A 170 -3.74 18.55 10.04
CA ARG A 170 -3.55 19.36 8.84
C ARG A 170 -4.61 20.39 8.67
N VAL A 171 -4.21 21.53 8.15
CA VAL A 171 -5.06 22.68 7.90
C VAL A 171 -5.75 22.60 6.53
N SER A 172 -5.29 21.70 5.65
CA SER A 172 -5.74 21.61 4.26
C SER A 172 -5.92 20.17 3.80
N LEU A 173 -6.93 19.89 3.00
CA LEU A 173 -7.15 18.60 2.32
C LEU A 173 -6.03 18.28 1.30
N LYS A 174 -5.39 19.32 0.75
CA LYS A 174 -4.24 19.17 -0.13
C LYS A 174 -2.95 19.37 0.66
N GLU A 175 -2.16 18.33 0.71
CA GLU A 175 -0.84 18.39 1.34
C GLU A 175 0.14 19.20 0.50
N SER A 176 1.05 19.93 1.16
CA SER A 176 2.15 20.62 0.47
C SER A 176 3.05 19.61 -0.24
N GLU A 177 3.74 20.02 -1.28
CA GLU A 177 4.74 19.21 -1.98
C GLU A 177 5.79 18.67 -0.99
N GLU A 178 6.27 19.51 -0.08
CA GLU A 178 7.26 19.15 0.93
C GLU A 178 6.73 18.03 1.85
N GLU A 179 5.49 18.12 2.29
CA GLU A 179 4.89 17.11 3.16
C GLU A 179 4.71 15.77 2.42
N GLN A 180 4.25 15.80 1.18
CA GLN A 180 4.14 14.58 0.37
C GLN A 180 5.51 13.94 0.12
N MET A 181 6.54 14.76 -0.15
CA MET A 181 7.91 14.25 -0.29
C MET A 181 8.48 13.73 1.02
N ARG A 182 8.13 14.33 2.16
CA ARG A 182 8.49 13.81 3.48
C ARG A 182 7.90 12.42 3.71
N GLN A 183 6.65 12.20 3.34
CA GLN A 183 6.01 10.88 3.42
C GLN A 183 6.70 9.85 2.51
N CYS A 184 7.07 10.24 1.30
CA CYS A 184 7.83 9.39 0.39
C CYS A 184 9.18 8.99 1.00
N ARG A 185 9.95 9.97 1.49
CA ARG A 185 11.26 9.71 2.14
C ARG A 185 11.11 8.80 3.36
N SER A 186 10.12 9.05 4.21
CA SER A 186 9.88 8.22 5.39
C SER A 186 9.59 6.76 5.03
N ARG A 187 8.80 6.50 3.99
CA ARG A 187 8.56 5.13 3.50
C ARG A 187 9.81 4.49 2.93
N ILE A 188 10.62 5.21 2.17
CA ILE A 188 11.91 4.71 1.68
C ILE A 188 12.86 4.39 2.84
N GLU A 189 12.91 5.23 3.86
CA GLU A 189 13.71 4.97 5.05
C GLU A 189 13.25 3.70 5.78
N GLN A 190 11.94 3.47 5.87
CA GLN A 190 11.40 2.24 6.45
C GLN A 190 11.76 1.01 5.60
N LEU A 191 11.65 1.10 4.28
CA LEU A 191 12.09 0.04 3.36
C LEU A 191 13.59 -0.25 3.48
N ASN A 192 14.39 0.71 3.92
CA ASN A 192 15.84 0.59 4.17
C ASN A 192 16.18 0.22 5.63
N GLY A 193 15.23 -0.25 6.40
CA GLY A 193 15.47 -0.74 7.77
C GLY A 193 15.48 0.33 8.85
N LYS A 194 15.06 1.56 8.55
CA LYS A 194 14.87 2.58 9.59
C LYS A 194 13.55 2.35 10.31
N GLY A 195 13.62 1.85 11.53
CA GLY A 195 12.44 1.53 12.34
C GLY A 195 12.16 0.03 12.35
N TYR A 196 10.98 -0.38 11.89
CA TYR A 196 10.46 -1.73 12.10
C TYR A 196 10.44 -2.61 10.84
N PHE A 197 10.96 -2.13 9.71
CA PHE A 197 10.84 -2.82 8.44
C PHE A 197 12.14 -2.74 7.65
N ASP A 198 12.64 -3.88 7.19
CA ASP A 198 13.79 -3.98 6.31
C ASP A 198 13.43 -4.89 5.13
N TRP A 199 13.22 -4.28 3.98
CA TRP A 199 12.80 -5.00 2.78
C TRP A 199 13.84 -6.00 2.29
N CYS A 200 15.12 -5.67 2.32
CA CYS A 200 16.17 -6.56 1.87
C CYS A 200 16.21 -7.85 2.65
N MET A 201 16.07 -7.74 3.95
CA MET A 201 16.06 -8.90 4.83
C MET A 201 14.83 -9.77 4.61
N LEU A 202 13.67 -9.12 4.38
CA LEU A 202 12.43 -9.83 4.09
C LEU A 202 12.50 -10.54 2.74
N ASP A 203 12.95 -9.85 1.68
CA ASP A 203 13.07 -10.42 0.33
C ASP A 203 14.11 -11.56 0.27
N ALA A 204 15.12 -11.54 1.10
CA ALA A 204 16.10 -12.62 1.21
C ALA A 204 15.57 -13.87 1.91
N ASN A 205 14.45 -13.78 2.64
CA ASN A 205 13.86 -14.90 3.36
C ASN A 205 12.93 -15.71 2.44
N PRO A 206 13.23 -17.00 2.17
CA PRO A 206 12.41 -17.83 1.28
C PRO A 206 11.01 -18.12 1.81
N HIS A 207 10.73 -17.85 3.09
CA HIS A 207 9.43 -18.03 3.72
C HIS A 207 8.58 -16.74 3.69
N MET A 208 9.14 -15.62 3.22
CA MET A 208 8.39 -14.37 3.11
C MET A 208 7.37 -14.45 1.98
N GLY A 209 6.08 -14.46 2.35
CA GLY A 209 4.97 -14.44 1.41
C GLY A 209 4.61 -13.05 0.89
N GLY A 210 4.88 -12.01 1.69
CA GLY A 210 4.57 -10.63 1.30
C GLY A 210 4.51 -9.66 2.47
N HIS A 211 4.13 -8.43 2.14
CA HIS A 211 3.98 -7.35 3.13
C HIS A 211 2.86 -6.40 2.72
N PHE A 212 2.31 -5.70 3.70
CA PHE A 212 1.21 -4.75 3.52
C PHE A 212 1.58 -3.36 4.00
N VAL A 213 1.45 -2.37 3.12
CA VAL A 213 1.62 -0.97 3.49
C VAL A 213 0.36 -0.46 4.19
N TRP A 214 0.52 0.27 5.27
CA TRP A 214 -0.55 1.00 5.93
C TRP A 214 -0.54 2.46 5.50
N SER A 215 -1.54 2.95 4.74
CA SER A 215 -2.72 2.24 4.26
C SER A 215 -3.03 2.67 2.82
N TYR A 216 -4.07 2.10 2.19
CA TYR A 216 -4.49 2.53 0.85
C TYR A 216 -4.99 3.97 0.88
N ASN A 217 -6.01 4.28 1.66
CA ASN A 217 -6.57 5.62 1.75
C ASN A 217 -6.45 6.23 3.16
N ASP A 218 -6.48 7.55 3.21
CA ASP A 218 -6.71 8.25 4.46
C ASP A 218 -8.08 7.85 5.04
N TYR A 219 -8.20 7.84 6.36
CA TYR A 219 -9.40 7.37 7.03
C TYR A 219 -9.67 8.13 8.32
N ALA A 220 -10.94 8.23 8.71
CA ALA A 220 -11.34 8.76 10.01
C ALA A 220 -11.23 7.67 11.08
N ARG A 221 -10.53 7.95 12.17
CA ARG A 221 -10.55 7.11 13.37
C ARG A 221 -11.79 7.44 14.19
N GLY A 222 -12.68 6.49 14.36
CA GLY A 222 -13.96 6.70 15.06
C GLY A 222 -13.87 7.15 16.52
N SER A 223 -12.71 7.04 17.15
CA SER A 223 -12.44 7.49 18.52
C SER A 223 -11.73 8.85 18.62
N GLN A 224 -11.39 9.46 17.48
CA GLN A 224 -10.66 10.72 17.39
C GLN A 224 -11.30 11.61 16.32
N ASP A 225 -11.35 12.90 16.57
CA ASP A 225 -11.90 13.88 15.62
C ASP A 225 -10.98 14.11 14.41
N GLU A 226 -9.89 13.37 14.30
CA GLU A 226 -8.86 13.58 13.29
C GLU A 226 -8.86 12.51 12.22
N THR A 227 -8.61 12.93 10.98
CA THR A 227 -8.30 12.04 9.88
C THR A 227 -6.87 11.54 9.98
N MET A 228 -6.66 10.24 9.83
CA MET A 228 -5.34 9.64 9.69
C MET A 228 -4.87 9.77 8.25
N TYR A 229 -3.68 10.34 8.08
CA TYR A 229 -3.12 10.70 6.77
C TYR A 229 -2.05 9.70 6.25
N SER A 230 -2.09 8.47 6.72
CA SER A 230 -1.17 7.41 6.28
C SER A 230 -1.51 6.80 4.93
N GLY A 231 -2.63 7.19 4.32
CA GLY A 231 -3.03 6.72 3.00
C GLY A 231 -2.05 7.08 1.89
N VAL A 232 -1.94 6.22 0.89
CA VAL A 232 -1.25 6.54 -0.37
C VAL A 232 -2.14 7.33 -1.32
N VAL A 233 -3.45 7.29 -1.10
CA VAL A 233 -4.44 8.21 -1.65
C VAL A 233 -5.14 8.94 -0.50
N ASP A 234 -5.74 10.08 -0.77
CA ASP A 234 -6.52 10.79 0.24
C ASP A 234 -7.89 10.12 0.49
N ILE A 235 -8.66 10.67 1.42
CA ILE A 235 -9.99 10.14 1.77
C ILE A 235 -10.96 10.15 0.56
N ASN A 236 -10.73 11.02 -0.42
CA ASN A 236 -11.51 11.13 -1.65
C ASN A 236 -10.93 10.32 -2.82
N ARG A 237 -9.92 9.48 -2.56
CA ARG A 237 -9.18 8.67 -3.55
C ARG A 237 -8.33 9.50 -4.52
N TYR A 238 -7.93 10.71 -4.15
CA TYR A 238 -6.96 11.45 -4.93
C TYR A 238 -5.54 10.94 -4.62
N PRO A 239 -4.76 10.51 -5.63
CA PRO A 239 -3.46 9.90 -5.39
C PRO A 239 -2.45 10.92 -4.87
N LYS A 240 -1.69 10.51 -3.85
CA LYS A 240 -0.56 11.26 -3.31
C LYS A 240 0.74 10.88 -4.04
N PHE A 241 1.82 11.63 -3.81
CA PHE A 241 3.12 11.28 -4.41
C PHE A 241 3.58 9.87 -4.01
N SER A 242 3.26 9.44 -2.79
CA SER A 242 3.59 8.08 -2.34
C SER A 242 2.88 6.96 -3.12
N TYR A 243 1.71 7.21 -3.69
CA TYR A 243 1.06 6.27 -4.62
C TYR A 243 1.94 6.03 -5.86
N PHE A 244 2.40 7.10 -6.49
CA PHE A 244 3.26 7.02 -7.68
C PHE A 244 4.67 6.51 -7.36
N MET A 245 5.18 6.81 -6.16
CA MET A 245 6.44 6.25 -5.67
C MET A 245 6.36 4.72 -5.59
N LEU A 246 5.31 4.18 -4.95
CA LEU A 246 5.10 2.74 -4.86
C LEU A 246 4.78 2.11 -6.22
N GLN A 247 4.02 2.80 -7.06
CA GLN A 247 3.79 2.39 -8.44
C GLN A 247 5.10 2.23 -9.23
N SER A 248 6.09 3.09 -8.98
CA SER A 248 7.40 3.02 -9.64
C SER A 248 8.28 1.85 -9.17
N MET A 249 7.84 1.10 -8.17
CA MET A 249 8.48 -0.15 -7.74
C MET A 249 7.99 -1.36 -8.52
N ARG A 250 6.94 -1.21 -9.32
CA ARG A 250 6.40 -2.27 -10.17
C ARG A 250 7.40 -2.65 -11.27
N ASP A 251 7.44 -3.94 -11.61
CA ASP A 251 8.24 -4.40 -12.74
C ASP A 251 7.73 -3.76 -14.07
N LYS A 252 8.64 -3.10 -14.78
CA LYS A 252 8.34 -2.47 -16.08
C LYS A 252 7.96 -3.46 -17.19
N ALA A 253 8.30 -4.73 -17.03
CA ALA A 253 7.93 -5.77 -17.98
C ALA A 253 6.49 -6.26 -17.81
N VAL A 254 5.83 -5.92 -16.69
CA VAL A 254 4.48 -6.35 -16.37
C VAL A 254 3.48 -5.27 -16.77
N SER A 255 2.54 -5.62 -17.63
CA SER A 255 1.37 -4.79 -17.96
C SER A 255 0.09 -5.61 -17.83
N GLN A 256 -1.01 -4.92 -17.56
CA GLN A 256 -2.34 -5.53 -17.57
C GLN A 256 -3.25 -4.70 -18.47
N PRO A 257 -3.62 -5.24 -19.67
CA PRO A 257 -4.39 -4.51 -20.65
C PRO A 257 -5.69 -3.91 -20.05
N GLY A 258 -5.92 -2.62 -20.33
CA GLY A 258 -7.07 -1.89 -19.80
C GLY A 258 -6.93 -1.38 -18.36
N LEU A 259 -5.87 -1.75 -17.65
CA LEU A 259 -5.58 -1.25 -16.30
C LEU A 259 -4.32 -0.39 -16.27
N TYR A 260 -3.19 -0.92 -16.68
CA TYR A 260 -1.92 -0.20 -16.68
C TYR A 260 -0.92 -0.74 -17.70
N GLU A 261 -0.06 0.15 -18.19
CA GLU A 261 1.15 -0.20 -18.93
C GLU A 261 2.31 -0.49 -17.94
N GLY A 262 3.30 -1.28 -18.36
CA GLY A 262 4.45 -1.63 -17.55
C GLY A 262 5.30 -0.43 -17.17
N PRO A 263 5.88 0.30 -18.14
CA PRO A 263 6.70 1.49 -17.90
C PRO A 263 5.89 2.65 -17.33
N MET A 264 6.50 3.41 -16.39
CA MET A 264 5.88 4.61 -15.82
C MET A 264 6.92 5.68 -15.50
N VAL A 265 6.48 6.93 -15.50
CA VAL A 265 7.24 8.09 -15.02
C VAL A 265 6.28 9.11 -14.41
N PHE A 266 6.67 9.72 -13.30
CA PHE A 266 5.88 10.74 -12.60
C PHE A 266 6.79 11.81 -11.99
N ILE A 267 6.52 13.08 -12.28
CA ILE A 267 7.21 14.23 -11.67
C ILE A 267 6.53 14.51 -10.33
N ALA A 268 7.24 14.32 -9.23
CA ALA A 268 6.75 14.58 -7.88
C ALA A 268 6.89 16.06 -7.51
N SER A 269 6.24 16.91 -8.28
CA SER A 269 6.18 18.34 -8.06
C SER A 269 4.88 18.92 -8.58
N TYR A 270 4.37 19.94 -7.92
CA TYR A 270 3.25 20.74 -8.43
C TYR A 270 3.69 21.80 -9.42
N ASN A 271 5.00 22.02 -9.57
CA ASN A 271 5.59 23.10 -10.36
C ASN A 271 4.93 24.46 -10.07
N ALA A 272 4.75 24.75 -8.79
CA ALA A 272 4.06 25.93 -8.29
C ALA A 272 4.95 26.70 -7.32
N SER A 273 4.63 27.96 -7.07
CA SER A 273 5.21 28.79 -6.02
C SER A 273 4.25 28.99 -4.85
N GLY A 274 4.74 29.48 -3.72
CA GLY A 274 3.93 29.76 -2.53
C GLY A 274 3.80 28.56 -1.59
N ASP A 275 2.70 28.51 -0.82
CA ASP A 275 2.52 27.59 0.30
C ASP A 275 2.51 26.09 -0.08
N PHE A 276 2.28 25.79 -1.34
CA PHE A 276 2.28 24.41 -1.84
C PHE A 276 3.57 23.99 -2.53
N ALA A 277 4.51 24.91 -2.72
CA ALA A 277 5.78 24.63 -3.36
C ALA A 277 6.73 23.85 -2.46
N SER A 278 7.70 23.19 -3.09
CA SER A 278 8.87 22.69 -2.38
C SER A 278 9.80 23.85 -2.02
N SER A 279 10.43 23.77 -0.86
CA SER A 279 11.50 24.68 -0.46
C SER A 279 12.85 24.36 -1.11
N THR A 280 12.93 23.28 -1.88
CA THR A 280 14.17 22.78 -2.49
C THR A 280 14.25 23.13 -3.97
N THR A 281 15.48 23.26 -4.47
CA THR A 281 15.77 23.40 -5.89
C THR A 281 15.72 22.06 -6.63
N ASP A 282 15.54 20.96 -5.90
CA ASP A 282 15.56 19.62 -6.45
C ASP A 282 14.16 19.17 -6.86
N ILE A 283 14.07 18.64 -8.07
CA ILE A 283 12.87 17.99 -8.61
C ILE A 283 13.05 16.47 -8.56
N THR A 284 12.13 15.79 -7.88
CA THR A 284 12.11 14.33 -7.83
C THR A 284 11.19 13.77 -8.92
N VAL A 285 11.68 12.76 -9.60
CA VAL A 285 10.92 11.99 -10.60
C VAL A 285 10.91 10.52 -10.18
N PHE A 286 9.74 9.92 -10.13
CA PHE A 286 9.58 8.47 -9.89
C PHE A 286 9.49 7.75 -11.22
N SER A 287 10.23 6.64 -11.37
CA SER A 287 10.15 5.80 -12.57
C SER A 287 10.69 4.41 -12.30
N ASN A 288 10.11 3.42 -12.97
CA ASN A 288 10.63 2.05 -13.02
C ASN A 288 11.50 1.78 -14.27
N CYS A 289 11.79 2.80 -15.08
CA CYS A 289 12.61 2.70 -16.27
C CYS A 289 14.11 2.90 -16.00
N ASP A 290 14.95 2.65 -17.00
CA ASP A 290 16.39 2.61 -16.84
C ASP A 290 17.03 4.00 -16.86
N GLU A 291 16.46 4.91 -17.62
CA GLU A 291 16.92 6.29 -17.79
C GLU A 291 15.74 7.25 -17.69
N VAL A 292 15.98 8.41 -17.09
CA VAL A 292 15.04 9.53 -17.03
C VAL A 292 15.72 10.79 -17.50
N ARG A 293 15.06 11.52 -18.39
CA ARG A 293 15.42 12.87 -18.81
C ARG A 293 14.40 13.87 -18.28
N LEU A 294 14.86 14.93 -17.67
CA LEU A 294 14.01 16.02 -17.18
C LEU A 294 14.29 17.29 -17.97
N TYR A 295 13.22 17.94 -18.40
CA TYR A 295 13.25 19.20 -19.15
C TYR A 295 12.44 20.27 -18.43
N ARG A 296 12.85 21.53 -18.57
CA ARG A 296 12.04 22.71 -18.25
C ARG A 296 11.96 23.58 -19.50
N ASN A 297 10.74 23.91 -19.92
CA ASN A 297 10.51 24.74 -21.13
C ASN A 297 11.31 24.24 -22.35
N GLU A 298 11.25 22.94 -22.64
CA GLU A 298 11.98 22.25 -23.73
C GLU A 298 13.51 22.18 -23.52
N LYS A 299 14.07 22.85 -22.52
CA LYS A 299 15.49 22.81 -22.20
C LYS A 299 15.79 21.63 -21.28
N LEU A 300 16.74 20.79 -21.65
CA LEU A 300 17.20 19.67 -20.82
C LEU A 300 17.84 20.19 -19.53
N ILE A 301 17.30 19.76 -18.36
CA ILE A 301 17.90 19.97 -17.04
C ILE A 301 18.98 18.91 -16.82
N GLY A 302 18.67 17.65 -17.10
CA GLY A 302 19.61 16.56 -16.90
C GLY A 302 19.08 15.21 -17.36
N THR A 303 19.99 14.26 -17.41
CA THR A 303 19.73 12.84 -17.65
C THR A 303 20.28 12.06 -16.48
N GLN A 304 19.50 11.11 -15.96
CA GLN A 304 19.95 10.18 -14.94
C GLN A 304 19.63 8.76 -15.36
N THR A 305 20.60 7.89 -15.18
CA THR A 305 20.44 6.46 -15.43
C THR A 305 20.39 5.72 -14.11
N ARG A 306 19.57 4.67 -14.06
CA ARG A 306 19.61 3.71 -13.00
C ARG A 306 20.60 2.64 -13.39
N GLU A 307 21.54 2.34 -12.50
CA GLU A 307 22.43 1.20 -12.73
C GLU A 307 21.60 -0.07 -12.89
N GLU A 308 22.01 -0.92 -13.81
CA GLU A 308 21.39 -2.23 -14.02
C GLU A 308 21.36 -3.04 -12.73
N ARG A 309 20.19 -3.48 -12.33
CA ARG A 309 19.97 -4.16 -11.06
C ARG A 309 18.85 -5.17 -11.16
N THR A 310 19.10 -6.33 -10.58
CA THR A 310 18.13 -7.42 -10.58
C THR A 310 18.10 -8.06 -9.19
N PRO A 311 16.95 -8.28 -8.59
CA PRO A 311 15.62 -7.76 -8.89
C PRO A 311 15.45 -6.29 -8.45
N LEU A 312 14.44 -5.62 -8.96
CA LEU A 312 14.20 -4.18 -8.74
C LEU A 312 14.23 -3.76 -7.25
N PHE A 313 13.63 -4.54 -6.38
CA PHE A 313 13.58 -4.25 -4.95
C PHE A 313 14.94 -4.37 -4.25
N ARG A 314 15.69 -5.45 -4.49
CA ARG A 314 17.05 -5.59 -3.96
C ARG A 314 17.94 -4.43 -4.39
N SER A 315 17.75 -3.96 -5.61
CA SER A 315 18.55 -2.87 -6.12
C SER A 315 18.27 -1.54 -5.42
N ILE A 316 17.04 -1.33 -4.94
CA ILE A 316 16.70 -0.11 -4.21
C ILE A 316 17.40 -0.10 -2.85
N VAL A 317 17.44 -1.23 -2.17
CA VAL A 317 17.86 -1.30 -0.78
C VAL A 317 19.35 -1.66 -0.61
N GLU A 318 19.85 -2.69 -1.28
CA GLU A 318 21.25 -3.16 -1.12
C GLU A 318 22.31 -2.10 -1.48
N LYS A 319 21.99 -1.16 -2.35
CA LYS A 319 22.90 -0.09 -2.76
C LYS A 319 22.47 1.30 -2.31
N GLY A 320 21.49 1.39 -1.40
CA GLY A 320 20.91 2.68 -0.99
C GLY A 320 20.17 3.37 -2.13
N GLY A 321 19.79 2.61 -3.17
CA GLY A 321 19.03 3.11 -4.28
C GLY A 321 17.58 3.41 -3.90
N SER A 322 16.98 4.34 -4.58
CA SER A 322 15.59 4.76 -4.42
C SER A 322 14.92 4.74 -5.79
N PRO A 323 13.59 4.53 -5.89
CA PRO A 323 12.87 4.73 -7.15
C PRO A 323 12.89 6.19 -7.60
N MET A 324 13.59 7.05 -6.87
CA MET A 324 13.65 8.49 -7.07
C MET A 324 14.86 8.88 -7.92
N PHE A 325 14.59 9.56 -9.02
CA PHE A 325 15.59 10.31 -9.78
C PHE A 325 15.51 11.75 -9.32
N VAL A 326 16.59 12.30 -8.77
CA VAL A 326 16.60 13.65 -8.19
C VAL A 326 17.45 14.56 -9.07
N PHE A 327 16.84 15.61 -9.59
CA PHE A 327 17.46 16.57 -10.49
C PHE A 327 17.58 17.93 -9.81
N ASN A 328 18.77 18.49 -9.75
CA ASN A 328 18.92 19.89 -9.36
C ASN A 328 18.44 20.78 -10.53
N ALA A 329 17.27 21.34 -10.35
CA ALA A 329 16.60 22.15 -11.37
C ALA A 329 16.87 23.66 -11.21
N GLY A 330 17.69 24.06 -10.23
CA GLY A 330 17.97 25.47 -9.93
C GLY A 330 16.76 26.17 -9.30
N GLU A 331 16.77 27.49 -9.35
CA GLU A 331 15.66 28.29 -8.84
C GLU A 331 14.37 28.02 -9.61
N TYR A 332 13.23 28.24 -8.93
CA TYR A 332 11.92 28.08 -9.55
C TYR A 332 11.75 29.05 -10.73
N GLU A 333 11.32 28.49 -11.85
CA GLU A 333 10.93 29.24 -13.03
C GLU A 333 9.54 28.75 -13.48
N THR A 334 8.70 29.68 -13.93
CA THR A 334 7.40 29.36 -14.53
C THR A 334 7.57 28.61 -15.84
N GLY A 335 6.64 27.72 -16.12
CA GLY A 335 6.62 26.96 -17.37
C GLY A 335 6.26 25.50 -17.16
N THR A 336 6.75 24.64 -18.05
CA THR A 336 6.43 23.22 -18.03
C THR A 336 7.66 22.37 -17.72
N LEU A 337 7.54 21.54 -16.69
CA LEU A 337 8.44 20.41 -16.46
C LEU A 337 7.94 19.24 -17.28
N LYS A 338 8.84 18.55 -17.99
CA LYS A 338 8.55 17.32 -18.76
C LYS A 338 9.59 16.27 -18.40
N ALA A 339 9.14 15.09 -18.00
CA ALA A 339 9.99 13.92 -17.81
C ALA A 339 9.74 12.89 -18.93
N GLU A 340 10.83 12.34 -19.42
CA GLU A 340 10.83 11.21 -20.36
C GLU A 340 11.54 10.04 -19.72
N ALA A 341 10.89 8.88 -19.70
CA ALA A 341 11.49 7.63 -19.23
C ALA A 341 11.85 6.74 -20.42
N LEU A 342 13.03 6.15 -20.37
CA LEU A 342 13.58 5.37 -21.45
C LEU A 342 13.92 3.94 -21.00
N VAL A 343 13.71 3.00 -21.92
CA VAL A 343 14.18 1.62 -21.87
C VAL A 343 14.91 1.35 -23.18
N ASP A 344 16.12 0.82 -23.11
CA ASP A 344 16.97 0.57 -24.29
C ASP A 344 17.08 1.79 -25.24
N GLY A 345 17.21 2.98 -24.64
CA GLY A 345 17.34 4.25 -25.38
C GLY A 345 16.06 4.76 -26.06
N LYS A 346 14.92 4.07 -25.88
CA LYS A 346 13.63 4.46 -26.45
C LYS A 346 12.75 5.07 -25.37
N ILE A 347 12.10 6.20 -25.68
CA ILE A 347 11.11 6.81 -24.81
C ILE A 347 9.88 5.89 -24.75
N VAL A 348 9.53 5.44 -23.54
CA VAL A 348 8.41 4.51 -23.28
C VAL A 348 7.32 5.12 -22.41
N ALA A 349 7.63 6.18 -21.66
CA ALA A 349 6.64 6.93 -20.87
C ALA A 349 7.04 8.40 -20.76
N THR A 350 6.04 9.27 -20.61
CA THR A 350 6.23 10.71 -20.41
C THR A 350 5.25 11.25 -19.39
N HIS A 351 5.68 12.25 -18.63
CA HIS A 351 4.81 13.01 -17.73
C HIS A 351 5.18 14.50 -17.80
N SER A 352 4.16 15.36 -17.70
CA SER A 352 4.39 16.80 -17.71
C SER A 352 3.56 17.51 -16.63
N VAL A 353 4.16 18.52 -16.03
CA VAL A 353 3.51 19.38 -15.05
C VAL A 353 3.81 20.83 -15.41
N SER A 354 2.76 21.61 -15.60
CA SER A 354 2.90 23.05 -15.91
C SER A 354 2.60 23.89 -14.69
N THR A 355 3.28 25.03 -14.59
CA THR A 355 2.95 26.05 -13.59
C THR A 355 1.47 26.45 -13.73
N PRO A 356 0.70 26.42 -12.64
CA PRO A 356 -0.69 26.85 -12.68
C PRO A 356 -0.80 28.31 -13.12
N GLY A 357 -1.62 28.58 -14.13
CA GLY A 357 -2.00 29.93 -14.53
C GLY A 357 -3.03 30.55 -13.61
N LYS A 358 -3.52 31.75 -13.98
CA LYS A 358 -4.68 32.34 -13.33
C LYS A 358 -5.89 31.45 -13.58
N ALA A 359 -6.65 31.18 -12.52
CA ALA A 359 -7.90 30.44 -12.65
C ALA A 359 -8.88 31.22 -13.57
N ASP A 360 -9.39 30.58 -14.63
CA ASP A 360 -10.30 31.16 -15.60
C ASP A 360 -11.62 30.38 -15.75
N ARG A 361 -11.61 29.10 -15.42
CA ARG A 361 -12.80 28.24 -15.51
C ARG A 361 -12.73 27.10 -14.51
N LEU A 362 -13.89 26.55 -14.17
CA LEU A 362 -14.05 25.31 -13.42
C LEU A 362 -14.17 24.14 -14.39
N VAL A 363 -13.32 23.14 -14.21
CA VAL A 363 -13.40 21.88 -14.96
C VAL A 363 -13.92 20.79 -14.05
N VAL A 364 -14.92 20.05 -14.52
CA VAL A 364 -15.50 18.90 -13.81
C VAL A 364 -14.94 17.63 -14.42
N ASP A 365 -14.32 16.82 -13.58
CA ASP A 365 -13.74 15.54 -13.95
C ASP A 365 -14.51 14.42 -13.25
N ILE A 366 -15.22 13.59 -14.02
CA ILE A 366 -16.00 12.47 -13.50
C ILE A 366 -15.17 11.20 -13.64
N LYS A 367 -14.67 10.70 -12.52
CA LYS A 367 -13.81 9.52 -12.49
C LYS A 367 -14.65 8.23 -12.57
N THR A 368 -14.88 7.75 -13.78
CA THR A 368 -15.61 6.49 -14.01
C THR A 368 -14.74 5.26 -13.99
N ASP A 369 -13.43 5.39 -14.28
CA ASP A 369 -12.46 4.29 -14.42
C ASP A 369 -12.89 3.19 -15.41
N GLY A 370 -13.66 3.59 -16.43
CA GLY A 370 -14.22 2.67 -17.42
C GLY A 370 -15.44 1.88 -16.94
N ILE A 371 -15.94 2.17 -15.74
CA ILE A 371 -17.16 1.55 -15.19
C ILE A 371 -18.35 2.41 -15.57
N VAL A 372 -19.37 1.78 -16.13
CA VAL A 372 -20.64 2.47 -16.43
C VAL A 372 -21.35 2.80 -15.12
N PRO A 373 -21.63 4.09 -14.87
CA PRO A 373 -22.40 4.48 -13.69
C PRO A 373 -23.82 3.91 -13.73
N VAL A 374 -24.33 3.47 -12.60
CA VAL A 374 -25.66 2.90 -12.46
C VAL A 374 -26.50 3.77 -11.52
N ALA A 375 -27.61 4.25 -12.00
CA ALA A 375 -28.55 5.07 -11.21
C ALA A 375 -29.48 4.19 -10.35
N ASP A 376 -28.89 3.43 -9.41
CA ASP A 376 -29.60 2.50 -8.51
C ASP A 376 -29.76 3.04 -7.08
N GLY A 377 -29.29 4.27 -6.82
CA GLY A 377 -29.34 4.88 -5.50
C GLY A 377 -28.19 4.46 -4.57
N SER A 378 -27.30 3.56 -5.00
CA SER A 378 -26.17 3.05 -4.22
C SER A 378 -24.81 3.30 -4.88
N ASP A 379 -24.76 3.54 -6.20
CA ASP A 379 -23.50 3.79 -6.88
C ASP A 379 -22.98 5.20 -6.57
N MET A 380 -21.70 5.29 -6.19
CA MET A 380 -21.00 6.54 -5.94
C MET A 380 -19.89 6.72 -6.97
N ILE A 381 -19.77 7.90 -7.51
CA ILE A 381 -18.77 8.27 -8.50
C ILE A 381 -18.00 9.48 -7.98
N PRO A 382 -16.65 9.42 -7.89
CA PRO A 382 -15.86 10.59 -7.57
C PRO A 382 -16.01 11.65 -8.67
N VAL A 383 -16.25 12.87 -8.25
CA VAL A 383 -16.32 14.05 -9.13
C VAL A 383 -15.31 15.06 -8.60
N TYR A 384 -14.30 15.33 -9.41
CA TYR A 384 -13.26 16.29 -9.06
C TYR A 384 -13.49 17.61 -9.78
N PHE A 385 -13.22 18.69 -9.10
CA PHE A 385 -13.26 20.05 -9.64
C PHE A 385 -11.83 20.57 -9.74
N LYS A 386 -11.47 21.03 -10.92
CA LYS A 386 -10.14 21.56 -11.24
C LYS A 386 -10.23 22.98 -11.75
#